data_0e5ae7a7008c9bb26f7d305b0320e290
#
_entry.id   0e5ae7a7008c9bb26f7d305b0320e290
#
_cell.length_a   1.000
_cell.length_b   1.000
_cell.length_c   1.000
_cell.angle_alpha   90.00
_cell.angle_beta   90.00
_cell.angle_gamma   90.00
#
_symmetry.space_group_name_H-M   'P 1'
#
loop_
_entity.id
_entity.type
_entity.pdbx_description
1 polymer ?
#
loop_
_entity_poly.entity_id
_entity_poly.type
_entity_poly.pdbx_seq_one_letter_code
_entity_poly.pdbx_strand_id
1 'polypeptide(L)'
;MAEATKTFDVIFEGKGTATGKMRNDISVEWPMMKERFELATDEGPFHGGDGTAPPPLALFTAALTGCLMTQIRAFAKRLKIDIRGVEVGARLHWKGEQVGNDPYVTDPVAFGLDVDIDSDATPDQLHELLNAAKKGCFIEQSLATGVIVGHRLKLGNEWVDA
;
A
#
# COMPACT_ATOMS: atom_id res chain seq x y z
N MET A 1 5.00 -2.08 37.44
CA MET A 1 5.08 -3.30 36.63
C MET A 1 5.15 -2.86 35.19
N ALA A 2 6.18 -3.27 34.43
CA ALA A 2 6.23 -2.98 32.99
C ALA A 2 5.05 -3.67 32.30
N GLU A 3 4.29 -2.93 31.48
CA GLU A 3 3.24 -3.52 30.67
C GLU A 3 3.85 -4.51 29.68
N ALA A 4 3.23 -5.67 29.52
CA ALA A 4 3.71 -6.71 28.62
C ALA A 4 3.59 -6.25 27.15
N THR A 5 4.69 -6.33 26.41
CA THR A 5 4.67 -6.06 24.96
C THR A 5 3.86 -7.16 24.28
N LYS A 6 2.82 -6.75 23.52
CA LYS A 6 2.01 -7.67 22.71
C LYS A 6 2.48 -7.56 21.25
N THR A 7 2.90 -8.69 20.69
CA THR A 7 3.26 -8.83 19.26
C THR A 7 2.16 -9.58 18.50
N PHE A 8 2.06 -9.30 17.20
CA PHE A 8 1.17 -10.02 16.28
C PHE A 8 1.73 -9.96 14.87
N ASP A 9 1.40 -10.96 14.06
CA ASP A 9 1.78 -11.03 12.65
C ASP A 9 0.58 -10.70 11.76
N VAL A 10 0.86 -10.12 10.59
CA VAL A 10 -0.12 -9.88 9.53
C VAL A 10 0.47 -10.39 8.23
N ILE A 11 -0.13 -11.43 7.65
CA ILE A 11 0.37 -12.12 6.47
C ILE A 11 -0.73 -12.11 5.41
N PHE A 12 -0.38 -11.61 4.23
CA PHE A 12 -1.19 -11.72 3.03
C PHE A 12 -0.43 -12.53 1.97
N GLU A 13 -1.14 -13.36 1.24
CA GLU A 13 -0.60 -14.17 0.15
C GLU A 13 -1.31 -13.78 -1.15
N GLY A 14 -0.55 -13.52 -2.22
CA GLY A 14 -1.09 -13.10 -3.50
C GLY A 14 -0.70 -14.05 -4.64
N LYS A 15 -1.63 -14.28 -5.57
CA LYS A 15 -1.37 -15.00 -6.81
C LYS A 15 -2.00 -14.25 -7.98
N GLY A 16 -1.18 -13.90 -8.98
CA GLY A 16 -1.64 -13.24 -10.20
C GLY A 16 -1.50 -14.14 -11.43
N THR A 17 -2.40 -13.93 -12.39
CA THR A 17 -2.39 -14.58 -13.71
C THR A 17 -2.68 -13.52 -14.77
N ALA A 18 -1.84 -13.43 -15.80
CA ALA A 18 -2.08 -12.58 -16.95
C ALA A 18 -3.23 -13.14 -17.79
N THR A 19 -4.24 -12.31 -18.07
CA THR A 19 -5.50 -12.73 -18.71
C THR A 19 -5.87 -11.87 -19.93
N GLY A 20 -5.14 -10.82 -20.21
CA GLY A 20 -5.33 -9.92 -21.34
C GLY A 20 -4.01 -9.36 -21.85
N LYS A 21 -4.04 -8.27 -22.62
CA LYS A 21 -2.82 -7.63 -23.13
C LYS A 21 -1.91 -7.17 -21.98
N MET A 22 -2.50 -6.44 -21.02
CA MET A 22 -1.83 -5.94 -19.81
C MET A 22 -2.67 -6.23 -18.55
N ARG A 23 -3.78 -6.97 -18.72
CA ARG A 23 -4.66 -7.32 -17.63
C ARG A 23 -4.10 -8.49 -16.83
N ASN A 24 -4.17 -8.36 -15.51
CA ASN A 24 -3.83 -9.42 -14.57
C ASN A 24 -5.02 -9.61 -13.61
N ASP A 25 -5.51 -10.83 -13.48
CA ASP A 25 -6.46 -11.20 -12.43
C ASP A 25 -5.67 -11.72 -11.23
N ILE A 26 -5.98 -11.20 -10.04
CA ILE A 26 -5.17 -11.40 -8.83
C ILE A 26 -6.09 -11.84 -7.69
N SER A 27 -5.79 -12.97 -7.08
CA SER A 27 -6.39 -13.35 -5.80
C SER A 27 -5.43 -13.00 -4.66
N VAL A 28 -5.97 -12.41 -3.59
CA VAL A 28 -5.24 -12.10 -2.36
C VAL A 28 -5.93 -12.82 -1.20
N GLU A 29 -5.20 -13.60 -0.45
CA GLU A 29 -5.70 -14.33 0.71
C GLU A 29 -5.17 -13.70 2.00
N TRP A 30 -6.03 -13.63 3.00
CA TRP A 30 -5.66 -13.35 4.39
C TRP A 30 -5.91 -14.60 5.23
N PRO A 31 -4.93 -15.52 5.32
CA PRO A 31 -5.14 -16.86 5.85
C PRO A 31 -5.65 -16.85 7.31
N MET A 32 -5.13 -15.94 8.14
CA MET A 32 -5.54 -15.80 9.53
C MET A 32 -7.04 -15.51 9.70
N MET A 33 -7.62 -14.72 8.80
CA MET A 33 -9.03 -14.33 8.81
C MET A 33 -9.90 -15.24 7.93
N LYS A 34 -9.28 -16.15 7.17
CA LYS A 34 -9.95 -17.00 6.16
C LYS A 34 -10.71 -16.18 5.12
N GLU A 35 -10.15 -15.03 4.78
CA GLU A 35 -10.71 -14.12 3.77
C GLU A 35 -9.91 -14.21 2.48
N ARG A 36 -10.60 -14.04 1.36
CA ARG A 36 -10.03 -13.99 0.02
C ARG A 36 -10.67 -12.85 -0.77
N PHE A 37 -9.85 -12.12 -1.50
CA PHE A 37 -10.24 -10.98 -2.32
C PHE A 37 -9.85 -11.26 -3.76
N GLU A 38 -10.77 -11.05 -4.68
CA GLU A 38 -10.51 -11.10 -6.13
C GLU A 38 -10.34 -9.67 -6.64
N LEU A 39 -9.19 -9.40 -7.19
CA LEU A 39 -8.77 -8.10 -7.69
C LEU A 39 -8.32 -8.23 -9.14
N ALA A 40 -8.20 -7.12 -9.82
CA ALA A 40 -7.57 -7.07 -11.14
C ALA A 40 -6.78 -5.78 -11.31
N THR A 41 -5.75 -5.85 -12.14
CA THR A 41 -5.05 -4.68 -12.67
C THR A 41 -5.05 -4.72 -14.19
N ASP A 42 -5.07 -3.55 -14.82
CA ASP A 42 -4.88 -3.41 -16.26
C ASP A 42 -4.23 -2.05 -16.51
N GLU A 43 -3.55 -1.92 -17.62
CA GLU A 43 -3.03 -0.64 -18.05
C GLU A 43 -3.97 0.00 -19.07
N GLY A 44 -3.92 1.34 -19.16
CA GLY A 44 -4.63 2.07 -20.21
C GLY A 44 -3.97 1.93 -21.59
N PRO A 45 -4.62 2.44 -22.64
CA PRO A 45 -4.10 2.37 -24.03
C PRO A 45 -2.69 2.93 -24.21
N PHE A 46 -2.32 3.92 -23.40
CA PHE A 46 -0.97 4.49 -23.42
C PHE A 46 0.13 3.47 -23.13
N HIS A 47 -0.14 2.50 -22.25
CA HIS A 47 0.76 1.39 -21.91
C HIS A 47 0.36 0.05 -22.60
N GLY A 48 -0.50 0.13 -23.63
CA GLY A 48 -0.89 -1.03 -24.42
C GLY A 48 -1.97 -1.93 -23.81
N GLY A 49 -2.59 -1.51 -22.72
CA GLY A 49 -3.73 -2.19 -22.09
C GLY A 49 -5.08 -1.76 -22.67
N ASP A 50 -6.13 -2.41 -22.21
CA ASP A 50 -7.51 -2.13 -22.61
C ASP A 50 -8.28 -1.32 -21.54
N GLY A 51 -7.65 -0.99 -20.39
CA GLY A 51 -8.24 -0.18 -19.32
C GLY A 51 -9.42 -0.85 -18.61
N THR A 52 -9.45 -2.16 -18.53
CA THR A 52 -10.57 -2.93 -17.97
C THR A 52 -10.55 -3.06 -16.45
N ALA A 53 -9.47 -2.59 -15.82
CA ALA A 53 -9.27 -2.52 -14.37
C ALA A 53 -8.35 -1.35 -14.02
N PRO A 54 -8.28 -0.93 -12.73
CA PRO A 54 -7.34 0.10 -12.30
C PRO A 54 -5.88 -0.30 -12.58
N PRO A 55 -5.01 0.64 -12.97
CA PRO A 55 -3.58 0.35 -13.07
C PRO A 55 -2.97 0.04 -11.69
N PRO A 56 -1.88 -0.75 -11.62
CA PRO A 56 -1.26 -1.15 -10.35
C PRO A 56 -0.93 0.04 -9.42
N LEU A 57 -0.43 1.15 -9.98
CA LEU A 57 -0.10 2.34 -9.19
C LEU A 57 -1.33 3.03 -8.58
N ALA A 58 -2.51 2.92 -9.20
CA ALA A 58 -3.75 3.41 -8.60
C ALA A 58 -4.14 2.58 -7.37
N LEU A 59 -4.02 1.25 -7.44
CA LEU A 59 -4.25 0.37 -6.29
C LEU A 59 -3.23 0.62 -5.17
N PHE A 60 -1.96 0.83 -5.50
CA PHE A 60 -0.93 1.19 -4.54
C PHE A 60 -1.26 2.52 -3.83
N THR A 61 -1.65 3.55 -4.60
CA THR A 61 -2.04 4.86 -4.06
C THR A 61 -3.25 4.73 -3.13
N ALA A 62 -4.28 3.99 -3.55
CA ALA A 62 -5.46 3.73 -2.72
C ALA A 62 -5.12 2.96 -1.44
N ALA A 63 -4.23 1.96 -1.54
CA ALA A 63 -3.81 1.16 -0.39
C ALA A 63 -3.04 2.00 0.64
N LEU A 64 -2.10 2.85 0.21
CA LEU A 64 -1.35 3.74 1.11
C LEU A 64 -2.29 4.74 1.80
N THR A 65 -3.17 5.38 1.04
CA THR A 65 -4.17 6.33 1.54
C THR A 65 -5.10 5.67 2.56
N GLY A 66 -5.70 4.54 2.19
CA GLY A 66 -6.64 3.80 3.03
C GLY A 66 -5.99 3.22 4.28
N CYS A 67 -4.72 2.78 4.21
CA CYS A 67 -4.00 2.28 5.37
C CYS A 67 -3.81 3.39 6.42
N LEU A 68 -3.37 4.58 6.02
CA LEU A 68 -3.21 5.71 6.94
C LEU A 68 -4.55 6.12 7.57
N MET A 69 -5.61 6.26 6.77
CA MET A 69 -6.97 6.58 7.26
C MET A 69 -7.46 5.56 8.30
N THR A 70 -7.20 4.29 8.07
CA THR A 70 -7.56 3.22 9.01
C THR A 70 -6.81 3.37 10.32
N GLN A 71 -5.51 3.66 10.30
CA GLN A 71 -4.71 3.83 11.52
C GLN A 71 -5.11 5.09 12.29
N ILE A 72 -5.40 6.21 11.62
CA ILE A 72 -5.91 7.42 12.28
C ILE A 72 -7.18 7.07 13.05
N ARG A 73 -8.16 6.42 12.42
CA ARG A 73 -9.44 6.05 13.06
C ARG A 73 -9.28 5.04 14.19
N ALA A 74 -8.41 4.05 14.03
CA ALA A 74 -8.14 3.05 15.05
C ALA A 74 -7.43 3.66 16.28
N PHE A 75 -6.47 4.55 16.06
CA PHE A 75 -5.67 5.13 17.13
C PHE A 75 -6.37 6.29 17.82
N ALA A 76 -7.24 7.03 17.13
CA ALA A 76 -8.12 8.00 17.75
C ALA A 76 -8.91 7.37 18.91
N LYS A 77 -9.48 6.17 18.69
CA LYS A 77 -10.17 5.43 19.76
C LYS A 77 -9.24 5.05 20.92
N ARG A 78 -8.00 4.64 20.65
CA ARG A 78 -7.02 4.26 21.68
C ARG A 78 -6.54 5.45 22.49
N LEU A 79 -6.35 6.60 21.83
CA LEU A 79 -5.92 7.86 22.45
C LEU A 79 -7.09 8.65 23.05
N LYS A 80 -8.32 8.14 22.91
CA LYS A 80 -9.57 8.80 23.36
C LYS A 80 -9.74 10.20 22.77
N ILE A 81 -9.36 10.34 21.50
CA ILE A 81 -9.59 11.55 20.71
C ILE A 81 -10.86 11.33 19.91
N ASP A 82 -11.84 12.21 20.08
CA ASP A 82 -13.07 12.17 19.29
C ASP A 82 -12.83 12.80 17.91
N ILE A 83 -13.15 12.05 16.87
CA ILE A 83 -13.03 12.51 15.48
C ILE A 83 -14.34 12.29 14.75
N ARG A 84 -14.80 13.28 14.01
CA ARG A 84 -16.02 13.25 13.19
C ARG A 84 -15.76 12.79 11.77
N GLY A 85 -14.58 13.12 11.24
CA GLY A 85 -14.20 12.79 9.88
C GLY A 85 -12.68 12.74 9.68
N VAL A 86 -12.26 12.04 8.64
CA VAL A 86 -10.86 12.00 8.17
C VAL A 86 -10.87 12.04 6.65
N GLU A 87 -10.15 12.98 6.08
CA GLU A 87 -9.86 13.04 4.66
C GLU A 87 -8.35 12.99 4.45
N VAL A 88 -7.91 12.21 3.46
CA VAL A 88 -6.49 12.10 3.10
C VAL A 88 -6.34 12.27 1.59
N GLY A 89 -5.67 13.34 1.20
CA GLY A 89 -5.17 13.55 -0.16
C GLY A 89 -3.82 12.88 -0.33
N ALA A 90 -3.61 12.16 -1.43
CA ALA A 90 -2.33 11.53 -1.74
C ALA A 90 -1.77 12.02 -3.08
N ARG A 91 -0.49 12.36 -3.11
CA ARG A 91 0.27 12.64 -4.32
C ARG A 91 1.54 11.82 -4.34
N LEU A 92 1.60 10.84 -5.23
CA LEU A 92 2.74 9.97 -5.41
C LEU A 92 3.35 10.24 -6.80
N HIS A 93 4.65 10.43 -6.83
CA HIS A 93 5.39 10.78 -8.02
C HIS A 93 6.55 9.81 -8.24
N TRP A 94 6.55 9.18 -9.40
CA TRP A 94 7.66 8.36 -9.91
C TRP A 94 8.21 8.99 -11.18
N LYS A 95 9.46 8.72 -11.48
CA LYS A 95 10.12 9.06 -12.74
C LYS A 95 10.55 7.79 -13.43
N GLY A 96 10.32 7.71 -14.73
CA GLY A 96 10.86 6.65 -15.59
C GLY A 96 11.92 7.23 -16.51
N GLU A 97 13.00 6.48 -16.77
CA GLU A 97 14.04 6.83 -17.72
C GLU A 97 14.25 5.66 -18.69
N GLN A 98 14.31 5.97 -19.99
CA GLN A 98 14.53 5.00 -21.05
C GLN A 98 15.61 5.48 -22.00
N VAL A 99 16.55 4.62 -22.35
CA VAL A 99 17.60 4.88 -23.34
C VAL A 99 17.29 4.09 -24.61
N GLY A 100 17.00 4.80 -25.69
CA GLY A 100 16.65 4.16 -26.97
C GLY A 100 15.43 3.23 -26.84
N ASN A 101 15.62 1.96 -27.19
CA ASN A 101 14.61 0.90 -27.10
C ASN A 101 14.81 -0.06 -25.90
N ASP A 102 15.75 0.25 -25.02
CA ASP A 102 15.99 -0.58 -23.84
C ASP A 102 14.80 -0.53 -22.87
N PRO A 103 14.62 -1.52 -22.01
CA PRO A 103 13.66 -1.43 -20.92
C PRO A 103 13.92 -0.19 -20.05
N TYR A 104 12.85 0.55 -19.71
CA TYR A 104 12.98 1.71 -18.84
C TYR A 104 13.26 1.28 -17.39
N VAL A 105 13.92 2.15 -16.64
CA VAL A 105 14.08 2.06 -15.19
C VAL A 105 13.22 3.12 -14.51
N THR A 106 12.81 2.87 -13.27
CA THR A 106 11.94 3.80 -12.53
C THR A 106 12.48 4.06 -11.14
N ASP A 107 12.30 5.32 -10.70
CA ASP A 107 12.62 5.76 -9.35
C ASP A 107 11.45 6.49 -8.69
N PRO A 108 11.18 6.27 -7.41
CA PRO A 108 10.29 7.13 -6.66
C PRO A 108 10.94 8.51 -6.47
N VAL A 109 10.17 9.57 -6.75
CA VAL A 109 10.65 10.96 -6.61
C VAL A 109 10.17 11.57 -5.30
N ALA A 110 8.85 11.51 -5.05
CA ALA A 110 8.25 12.07 -3.84
C ALA A 110 6.87 11.47 -3.60
N PHE A 111 6.58 11.15 -2.35
CA PHE A 111 5.26 10.74 -1.89
C PHE A 111 4.82 11.69 -0.79
N GLY A 112 3.65 12.27 -0.95
CA GLY A 112 3.05 13.20 0.01
C GLY A 112 1.62 12.79 0.34
N LEU A 113 1.26 12.94 1.61
CA LEU A 113 -0.09 12.73 2.12
C LEU A 113 -0.51 13.98 2.89
N ASP A 114 -1.59 14.61 2.45
CA ASP A 114 -2.25 15.72 3.14
C ASP A 114 -3.40 15.14 3.96
N VAL A 115 -3.43 15.45 5.25
CA VAL A 115 -4.39 14.85 6.19
C VAL A 115 -5.24 15.94 6.80
N ASP A 116 -6.55 15.82 6.66
CA ASP A 116 -7.55 16.65 7.35
C ASP A 116 -8.35 15.77 8.33
N ILE A 117 -8.40 16.21 9.60
CA ILE A 117 -9.11 15.50 10.68
C ILE A 117 -10.12 16.46 11.30
N ASP A 118 -11.39 16.20 11.08
CA ASP A 118 -12.48 16.93 11.73
C ASP A 118 -12.62 16.49 13.20
N SER A 119 -12.19 17.38 14.12
CA SER A 119 -12.14 17.12 15.56
C SER A 119 -12.05 18.44 16.34
N ASP A 120 -12.53 18.42 17.57
CA ASP A 120 -12.32 19.52 18.53
C ASP A 120 -11.05 19.31 19.40
N ALA A 121 -10.23 18.33 19.08
CA ALA A 121 -8.96 18.07 19.75
C ALA A 121 -7.93 19.20 19.51
N THR A 122 -7.02 19.36 20.44
CA THR A 122 -5.95 20.36 20.31
C THR A 122 -4.98 19.97 19.19
N PRO A 123 -4.25 20.95 18.62
CA PRO A 123 -3.20 20.66 17.62
C PRO A 123 -2.18 19.61 18.10
N ASP A 124 -1.78 19.65 19.35
CA ASP A 124 -0.82 18.70 19.93
C ASP A 124 -1.39 17.28 19.97
N GLN A 125 -2.67 17.12 20.32
CA GLN A 125 -3.37 15.83 20.29
C GLN A 125 -3.48 15.29 18.85
N LEU A 126 -3.78 16.15 17.87
CA LEU A 126 -3.84 15.76 16.47
C LEU A 126 -2.46 15.37 15.92
N HIS A 127 -1.40 16.08 16.30
CA HIS A 127 -0.02 15.70 15.97
C HIS A 127 0.37 14.35 16.59
N GLU A 128 0.02 14.12 17.87
CA GLU A 128 0.25 12.83 18.53
C GLU A 128 -0.47 11.69 17.80
N LEU A 129 -1.75 11.89 17.47
CA LEU A 129 -2.56 10.93 16.73
C LEU A 129 -1.93 10.61 15.37
N LEU A 130 -1.58 11.64 14.58
CA LEU A 130 -0.99 11.45 13.26
C LEU A 130 0.37 10.73 13.35
N ASN A 131 1.21 11.10 14.30
CA ASN A 131 2.51 10.43 14.50
C ASN A 131 2.35 8.96 14.91
N ALA A 132 1.36 8.64 15.74
CA ALA A 132 1.03 7.26 16.07
C ALA A 132 0.52 6.49 14.85
N ALA A 133 -0.38 7.10 14.06
CA ALA A 133 -0.93 6.49 12.86
C ALA A 133 0.13 6.18 11.80
N LYS A 134 1.07 7.10 11.55
CA LYS A 134 2.22 6.89 10.66
C LYS A 134 3.08 5.70 11.09
N LYS A 135 3.39 5.58 12.38
CA LYS A 135 4.15 4.45 12.93
C LYS A 135 3.40 3.12 12.86
N GLY A 136 2.08 3.17 12.88
CA GLY A 136 1.22 1.98 12.78
C GLY A 136 0.78 1.65 11.36
N CYS A 137 1.05 2.50 10.37
CA CYS A 137 0.68 2.26 8.98
C CYS A 137 1.63 1.24 8.34
N PHE A 138 1.16 0.03 8.11
CA PHE A 138 1.98 -1.06 7.56
C PHE A 138 2.62 -0.69 6.23
N ILE A 139 1.87 -0.05 5.33
CA ILE A 139 2.36 0.33 4.00
C ILE A 139 3.40 1.44 4.11
N GLU A 140 3.14 2.49 4.90
CA GLU A 140 4.09 3.58 5.10
C GLU A 140 5.39 3.08 5.75
N GLN A 141 5.29 2.19 6.75
CA GLN A 141 6.46 1.60 7.37
C GLN A 141 7.25 0.71 6.41
N SER A 142 6.58 -0.02 5.51
CA SER A 142 7.27 -0.80 4.47
C SER A 142 8.07 0.08 3.52
N LEU A 143 7.56 1.26 3.19
CA LEU A 143 8.28 2.25 2.37
C LEU A 143 9.45 2.89 3.14
N ALA A 144 9.22 3.26 4.40
CA ALA A 144 10.22 3.94 5.24
C ALA A 144 11.42 3.05 5.58
N THR A 145 11.21 1.74 5.73
CA THR A 145 12.25 0.78 6.10
C THR A 145 12.96 0.14 4.90
N GLY A 146 12.44 0.34 3.67
CA GLY A 146 13.06 -0.20 2.46
C GLY A 146 13.12 -1.74 2.46
N VAL A 147 11.97 -2.39 2.67
CA VAL A 147 11.89 -3.86 2.65
C VAL A 147 12.37 -4.41 1.31
N ILE A 148 13.31 -5.34 1.34
CA ILE A 148 13.83 -6.00 0.15
C ILE A 148 12.80 -6.98 -0.39
N VAL A 149 12.49 -6.87 -1.69
CA VAL A 149 11.62 -7.82 -2.39
C VAL A 149 12.47 -8.91 -3.00
N GLY A 150 12.37 -10.13 -2.48
CA GLY A 150 13.03 -11.32 -3.05
C GLY A 150 12.30 -11.81 -4.30
N HIS A 151 13.04 -12.26 -5.30
CA HIS A 151 12.49 -12.81 -6.53
C HIS A 151 12.96 -14.25 -6.75
N ARG A 152 12.10 -15.08 -7.31
CA ARG A 152 12.43 -16.44 -7.75
C ARG A 152 11.88 -16.66 -9.15
N LEU A 153 12.71 -17.21 -10.02
CA LEU A 153 12.33 -17.55 -11.39
C LEU A 153 12.15 -19.07 -11.51
N LYS A 154 11.07 -19.50 -12.13
CA LYS A 154 10.86 -20.92 -12.43
C LYS A 154 11.54 -21.27 -13.75
N LEU A 155 12.56 -22.11 -13.71
CA LEU A 155 13.27 -22.67 -14.85
C LEU A 155 12.94 -24.16 -14.96
N GLY A 156 12.07 -24.51 -15.92
CA GLY A 156 11.53 -25.86 -16.02
C GLY A 156 10.67 -26.22 -14.80
N ASN A 157 11.11 -27.16 -13.97
CA ASN A 157 10.42 -27.59 -12.75
C ASN A 157 11.05 -27.01 -11.46
N GLU A 158 12.12 -26.24 -11.54
CA GLU A 158 12.86 -25.74 -10.40
C GLU A 158 12.62 -24.22 -10.21
N TRP A 159 12.60 -23.80 -8.94
CA TRP A 159 12.60 -22.39 -8.58
C TRP A 159 14.01 -21.97 -8.17
N VAL A 160 14.57 -20.96 -8.83
CA VAL A 160 15.88 -20.38 -8.54
C VAL A 160 15.73 -18.94 -8.08
N ASP A 161 16.60 -18.48 -7.19
CA ASP A 161 16.66 -17.07 -6.79
C ASP A 161 17.14 -16.23 -7.97
N ALA A 162 16.54 -15.03 -8.15
CA ALA A 162 16.80 -14.14 -9.28
C ALA A 162 17.26 -12.74 -8.82
#